data_1fcb1e5ea46955598b512558e68e96ad
#
_entry.id   1fcb1e5ea46955598b512558e68e96ad
#
_cell.length_a   1.000
_cell.length_b   1.000
_cell.length_c   1.000
_cell.angle_alpha   90.00
_cell.angle_beta   90.00
_cell.angle_gamma   90.00
#
_symmetry.space_group_name_H-M   'P 1'
#
loop_
_entity.id
_entity.type
_entity.pdbx_description
1 polymer ?
#
loop_
_entity_poly.entity_id
_entity_poly.type
_entity_poly.pdbx_seq_one_letter_code
_entity_poly.pdbx_strand_id
1 'polypeptide(L)'
;MEQNFIPISKQVKAYLEKKPYIIEAIEQDIVNYSSLSRKICKDLKLKNKDAVKVAIIRIGRISRKKRKNAQEKAIKIVRGANFSVKNKIATLHHSTFVNIKSIAYSKTPSGYVFFLDENVASKSTYRNIEYGFAIIHIKSSFEIEHTPGWFALLFHTLA
;
A
#
# COMPACT_ATOMS: atom_id res chain seq x y z
N MET A 1 36.17 -3.27 -26.95
CA MET A 1 34.94 -2.88 -26.21
C MET A 1 34.22 -4.17 -25.84
N GLU A 2 34.38 -4.63 -24.62
CA GLU A 2 33.60 -5.77 -24.09
C GLU A 2 32.14 -5.35 -24.02
N GLN A 3 31.28 -5.94 -24.85
CA GLN A 3 29.84 -5.82 -24.71
C GLN A 3 29.47 -6.52 -23.42
N ASN A 4 29.15 -5.76 -22.38
CA ASN A 4 28.60 -6.25 -21.11
C ASN A 4 27.33 -7.03 -21.42
N PHE A 5 27.44 -8.35 -21.58
CA PHE A 5 26.31 -9.23 -21.88
C PHE A 5 25.41 -9.31 -20.66
N ILE A 6 24.28 -8.56 -20.68
CA ILE A 6 23.31 -8.61 -19.62
C ILE A 6 22.50 -9.90 -19.77
N PRO A 7 22.50 -10.79 -18.77
CA PRO A 7 21.73 -12.05 -18.81
C PRO A 7 20.24 -11.80 -19.09
N ILE A 8 19.62 -12.68 -19.87
CA ILE A 8 18.19 -12.60 -20.23
C ILE A 8 17.32 -12.46 -18.99
N SER A 9 17.61 -13.19 -17.91
CA SER A 9 16.87 -13.11 -16.67
C SER A 9 16.88 -11.72 -16.02
N LYS A 10 18.00 -10.99 -16.09
CA LYS A 10 18.11 -9.61 -15.60
C LYS A 10 17.31 -8.64 -16.48
N GLN A 11 17.37 -8.82 -17.81
CA GLN A 11 16.61 -7.99 -18.75
C GLN A 11 15.10 -8.19 -18.56
N VAL A 12 14.64 -9.43 -18.43
CA VAL A 12 13.22 -9.77 -18.19
C VAL A 12 12.76 -9.20 -16.82
N LYS A 13 13.61 -9.30 -15.79
CA LYS A 13 13.30 -8.73 -14.48
C LYS A 13 13.12 -7.22 -14.55
N ALA A 14 14.04 -6.50 -15.13
CA ALA A 14 13.97 -5.04 -15.31
C ALA A 14 12.75 -4.59 -16.15
N TYR A 15 12.39 -5.40 -17.17
CA TYR A 15 11.18 -5.16 -17.95
C TYR A 15 9.90 -5.30 -17.13
N LEU A 16 9.81 -6.34 -16.31
CA LEU A 16 8.65 -6.63 -15.48
C LEU A 16 8.52 -5.64 -14.29
N GLU A 17 9.63 -5.21 -13.69
CA GLU A 17 9.63 -4.21 -12.60
C GLU A 17 9.00 -2.87 -13.01
N LYS A 18 9.09 -2.52 -14.29
CA LYS A 18 8.40 -1.34 -14.84
C LYS A 18 6.91 -1.55 -15.12
N LYS A 19 6.39 -2.76 -14.90
CA LYS A 19 5.01 -3.15 -15.24
C LYS A 19 4.39 -3.98 -14.11
N PRO A 20 4.11 -3.37 -12.95
CA PRO A 20 3.64 -4.07 -11.74
C PRO A 20 2.35 -4.87 -11.99
N TYR A 21 1.45 -4.38 -12.85
CA TYR A 21 0.23 -5.08 -13.24
C TYR A 21 0.49 -6.45 -13.90
N ILE A 22 1.60 -6.59 -14.66
CA ILE A 22 1.97 -7.88 -15.24
C ILE A 22 2.49 -8.83 -14.15
N ILE A 23 3.28 -8.31 -13.21
CA ILE A 23 3.75 -9.12 -12.07
C ILE A 23 2.56 -9.64 -11.27
N GLU A 24 1.58 -8.80 -11.00
CA GLU A 24 0.37 -9.20 -10.28
C GLU A 24 -0.41 -10.30 -11.03
N ALA A 25 -0.59 -10.15 -12.34
CA ALA A 25 -1.24 -11.17 -13.17
C ALA A 25 -0.46 -12.50 -13.18
N ILE A 26 0.88 -12.46 -13.16
CA ILE A 26 1.74 -13.64 -13.02
C ILE A 26 1.58 -14.27 -11.63
N GLU A 27 1.47 -13.47 -10.58
CA GLU A 27 1.26 -13.95 -9.20
C GLU A 27 -0.07 -14.66 -9.04
N GLN A 28 -1.11 -14.18 -9.73
CA GLN A 28 -2.45 -14.79 -9.75
C GLN A 28 -2.59 -15.96 -10.72
N ASP A 29 -1.53 -16.27 -11.48
CA ASP A 29 -1.50 -17.35 -12.50
C ASP A 29 -2.53 -17.21 -13.64
N ILE A 30 -2.93 -15.97 -13.94
CA ILE A 30 -3.89 -15.64 -15.00
C ILE A 30 -3.22 -15.25 -16.32
N VAL A 31 -1.91 -15.45 -16.45
CA VAL A 31 -1.11 -15.06 -17.61
C VAL A 31 -0.83 -16.24 -18.52
N ASN A 32 -1.03 -16.04 -19.82
CA ASN A 32 -0.47 -16.94 -20.82
C ASN A 32 1.04 -16.70 -21.00
N TYR A 33 1.86 -17.53 -20.36
CA TYR A 33 3.32 -17.40 -20.35
C TYR A 33 3.93 -17.41 -21.74
N SER A 34 3.38 -18.18 -22.69
CA SER A 34 3.88 -18.26 -24.05
C SER A 34 3.60 -16.99 -24.85
N SER A 35 2.45 -16.36 -24.64
CA SER A 35 2.12 -15.08 -25.24
C SER A 35 2.95 -13.93 -24.63
N LEU A 36 3.09 -13.94 -23.31
CA LEU A 36 3.92 -12.94 -22.62
C LEU A 36 5.40 -13.04 -23.03
N SER A 37 5.94 -14.26 -23.16
CA SER A 37 7.33 -14.44 -23.61
C SER A 37 7.55 -13.92 -25.02
N ARG A 38 6.61 -14.16 -25.96
CA ARG A 38 6.68 -13.59 -27.32
C ARG A 38 6.68 -12.06 -27.30
N LYS A 39 5.81 -11.46 -26.47
CA LYS A 39 5.74 -9.99 -26.31
C LYS A 39 7.04 -9.44 -25.77
N ILE A 40 7.58 -10.00 -24.72
CA ILE A 40 8.86 -9.55 -24.11
C ILE A 40 10.03 -9.73 -25.08
N CYS A 41 10.07 -10.85 -25.81
CA CYS A 41 11.09 -11.06 -26.85
C CYS A 41 11.02 -9.98 -27.92
N LYS A 42 9.83 -9.59 -28.37
CA LYS A 42 9.64 -8.52 -29.35
C LYS A 42 10.11 -7.17 -28.79
N ASP A 43 9.67 -6.83 -27.58
CA ASP A 43 9.94 -5.53 -26.96
C ASP A 43 11.44 -5.35 -26.62
N LEU A 44 12.12 -6.42 -26.20
CA LEU A 44 13.56 -6.43 -25.85
C LEU A 44 14.48 -6.92 -26.97
N LYS A 45 13.95 -7.24 -28.16
CA LYS A 45 14.69 -7.81 -29.30
C LYS A 45 15.48 -9.09 -28.95
N LEU A 46 14.92 -9.93 -28.06
CA LEU A 46 15.50 -11.20 -27.65
C LEU A 46 15.06 -12.33 -28.56
N LYS A 47 16.00 -13.26 -28.88
CA LYS A 47 15.74 -14.40 -29.80
C LYS A 47 15.22 -15.65 -29.06
N ASN A 48 15.63 -15.87 -27.81
CA ASN A 48 15.35 -17.10 -27.06
C ASN A 48 14.09 -16.99 -26.25
N LYS A 49 12.96 -17.41 -26.83
CA LYS A 49 11.62 -17.37 -26.20
C LYS A 49 11.53 -18.27 -24.98
N ASP A 50 12.18 -19.43 -25.00
CA ASP A 50 12.11 -20.39 -23.90
C ASP A 50 12.88 -19.89 -22.68
N ALA A 51 14.04 -19.30 -22.86
CA ALA A 51 14.78 -18.67 -21.78
C ALA A 51 13.99 -17.51 -21.15
N VAL A 52 13.29 -16.70 -21.96
CA VAL A 52 12.40 -15.64 -21.46
C VAL A 52 11.24 -16.24 -20.69
N LYS A 53 10.59 -17.30 -21.20
CA LYS A 53 9.49 -17.98 -20.51
C LYS A 53 9.92 -18.54 -19.16
N VAL A 54 11.05 -19.22 -19.10
CA VAL A 54 11.63 -19.74 -17.85
C VAL A 54 11.94 -18.61 -16.87
N ALA A 55 12.49 -17.49 -17.35
CA ALA A 55 12.75 -16.32 -16.52
C ALA A 55 11.45 -15.74 -15.91
N ILE A 56 10.37 -15.62 -16.69
CA ILE A 56 9.07 -15.14 -16.22
C ILE A 56 8.52 -16.05 -15.10
N ILE A 57 8.51 -17.37 -15.35
CA ILE A 57 8.01 -18.36 -14.38
C ILE A 57 8.80 -18.28 -13.06
N ARG A 58 10.14 -18.17 -13.15
CA ARG A 58 11.01 -18.06 -11.98
C ARG A 58 10.75 -16.77 -11.20
N ILE A 59 10.59 -15.64 -11.89
CA ILE A 59 10.27 -14.35 -11.27
C ILE A 59 8.91 -14.44 -10.56
N GLY A 60 7.90 -14.98 -11.23
CA GLY A 60 6.56 -15.16 -10.65
C GLY A 60 6.57 -16.03 -9.39
N ARG A 61 7.35 -17.12 -9.38
CA ARG A 61 7.49 -17.97 -8.19
C ARG A 61 8.11 -17.22 -7.01
N ILE A 62 9.17 -16.45 -7.27
CA ILE A 62 9.85 -15.65 -6.25
C ILE A 62 8.92 -14.56 -5.71
N SER A 63 8.20 -13.87 -6.59
CA SER A 63 7.28 -12.80 -6.24
C SER A 63 6.11 -13.33 -5.41
N ARG A 64 5.47 -14.44 -5.82
CA ARG A 64 4.42 -15.12 -5.02
C ARG A 64 4.88 -15.46 -3.61
N LYS A 65 6.08 -16.04 -3.49
CA LYS A 65 6.62 -16.38 -2.16
C LYS A 65 6.84 -15.15 -1.29
N LYS A 66 7.39 -14.07 -1.86
CA LYS A 66 7.58 -12.81 -1.14
C LYS A 66 6.25 -12.20 -0.68
N ARG A 67 5.25 -12.16 -1.58
CA ARG A 67 3.91 -11.65 -1.27
C ARG A 67 3.23 -12.46 -0.16
N LYS A 68 3.27 -13.78 -0.25
CA LYS A 68 2.71 -14.67 0.79
C LYS A 68 3.36 -14.42 2.15
N ASN A 69 4.69 -14.36 2.22
CA ASN A 69 5.41 -14.09 3.46
C ASN A 69 5.07 -12.71 4.04
N ALA A 70 4.98 -11.67 3.18
CA ALA A 70 4.61 -10.33 3.62
C ALA A 70 3.18 -10.28 4.15
N GLN A 71 2.25 -10.97 3.49
CA GLN A 71 0.86 -11.07 3.92
C GLN A 71 0.72 -11.82 5.25
N GLU A 72 1.39 -12.95 5.41
CA GLU A 72 1.41 -13.71 6.67
C GLU A 72 1.96 -12.87 7.83
N LYS A 73 3.05 -12.12 7.58
CA LYS A 73 3.62 -11.20 8.56
C LYS A 73 2.64 -10.08 8.91
N ALA A 74 2.00 -9.45 7.91
CA ALA A 74 1.00 -8.41 8.13
C ALA A 74 -0.19 -8.92 8.96
N ILE A 75 -0.73 -10.11 8.63
CA ILE A 75 -1.82 -10.75 9.38
C ILE A 75 -1.41 -10.99 10.84
N LYS A 76 -0.20 -11.49 11.07
CA LYS A 76 0.30 -11.74 12.45
C LYS A 76 0.36 -10.44 13.26
N ILE A 77 0.86 -9.35 12.66
CA ILE A 77 0.97 -8.06 13.32
C ILE A 77 -0.43 -7.49 13.63
N VAL A 78 -1.35 -7.53 12.66
CA VAL A 78 -2.72 -7.02 12.83
C VAL A 78 -3.47 -7.82 13.91
N ARG A 79 -3.32 -9.15 13.93
CA ARG A 79 -3.92 -10.00 14.98
C ARG A 79 -3.40 -9.71 16.39
N GLY A 80 -2.16 -9.28 16.51
CA GLY A 80 -1.56 -8.87 17.78
C GLY A 80 -1.81 -7.41 18.17
N ALA A 81 -2.49 -6.64 17.33
CA ALA A 81 -2.75 -5.24 17.59
C ALA A 81 -3.98 -5.06 18.49
N ASN A 82 -3.93 -4.02 19.32
CA ASN A 82 -5.09 -3.57 20.10
C ASN A 82 -5.83 -2.49 19.33
N PHE A 83 -7.15 -2.65 19.22
CA PHE A 83 -8.03 -1.71 18.54
C PHE A 83 -8.94 -1.04 19.56
N SER A 84 -9.09 0.26 19.44
CA SER A 84 -10.13 1.00 20.14
C SER A 84 -10.81 1.98 19.19
N VAL A 85 -12.13 2.07 19.27
CA VAL A 85 -12.95 2.97 18.46
C VAL A 85 -13.56 4.01 19.36
N LYS A 86 -13.38 5.28 18.99
CA LYS A 86 -14.06 6.40 19.65
C LYS A 86 -15.00 7.04 18.65
N ASN A 87 -16.28 6.93 18.91
CA ASN A 87 -17.36 7.57 18.15
C ASN A 87 -17.60 9.01 18.61
N LYS A 88 -18.54 9.71 17.97
CA LYS A 88 -18.93 11.11 18.26
C LYS A 88 -17.73 12.05 18.14
N ILE A 89 -17.07 11.97 17.01
CA ILE A 89 -15.95 12.83 16.63
C ILE A 89 -16.43 13.84 15.60
N ALA A 90 -16.01 15.08 15.78
CA ALA A 90 -16.14 16.14 14.80
C ALA A 90 -14.78 16.62 14.31
N THR A 91 -14.69 17.13 13.09
CA THR A 91 -13.51 17.78 12.58
C THR A 91 -13.77 19.28 12.42
N LEU A 92 -12.80 20.10 12.86
CA LEU A 92 -12.78 21.54 12.64
C LEU A 92 -11.64 21.88 11.69
N HIS A 93 -11.95 22.52 10.58
CA HIS A 93 -10.98 23.07 9.65
C HIS A 93 -10.79 24.57 9.91
N HIS A 94 -9.53 24.99 10.13
CA HIS A 94 -9.22 26.40 10.39
C HIS A 94 -7.89 26.81 9.74
N SER A 95 -7.82 28.01 9.18
CA SER A 95 -6.63 28.50 8.47
C SER A 95 -5.42 28.74 9.39
N THR A 96 -5.67 29.07 10.65
CA THR A 96 -4.63 29.29 11.67
C THR A 96 -4.80 28.33 12.83
N PHE A 97 -3.74 28.16 13.62
CA PHE A 97 -3.84 27.38 14.86
C PHE A 97 -4.78 28.07 15.85
N VAL A 98 -5.71 27.31 16.41
CA VAL A 98 -6.65 27.75 17.43
C VAL A 98 -6.48 26.92 18.71
N ASN A 99 -6.58 27.57 19.86
CA ASN A 99 -6.49 26.88 21.14
C ASN A 99 -7.85 26.31 21.52
N ILE A 100 -8.17 25.13 21.01
CA ILE A 100 -9.39 24.38 21.30
C ILE A 100 -9.04 23.02 21.89
N LYS A 101 -9.85 22.54 22.85
CA LYS A 101 -9.67 21.22 23.44
C LYS A 101 -9.90 20.14 22.37
N SER A 102 -8.84 19.68 21.77
CA SER A 102 -8.85 18.66 20.71
C SER A 102 -8.24 17.34 21.18
N ILE A 103 -8.68 16.24 20.56
CA ILE A 103 -8.09 14.90 20.76
C ILE A 103 -6.74 14.84 20.06
N ALA A 104 -6.70 15.39 18.85
CA ALA A 104 -5.51 15.51 18.02
C ALA A 104 -5.70 16.68 17.03
N TYR A 105 -4.62 17.09 16.38
CA TYR A 105 -4.70 17.99 15.24
C TYR A 105 -3.63 17.65 14.21
N SER A 106 -3.87 18.05 12.97
CA SER A 106 -2.92 17.93 11.88
C SER A 106 -2.74 19.29 11.18
N LYS A 107 -1.49 19.64 10.84
CA LYS A 107 -1.19 20.80 10.01
C LYS A 107 -1.23 20.37 8.54
N THR A 108 -1.95 21.10 7.73
CA THR A 108 -2.07 20.90 6.28
C THR A 108 -1.57 22.14 5.53
N PRO A 109 -1.32 22.10 4.21
CA PRO A 109 -0.98 23.28 3.43
C PRO A 109 -2.03 24.41 3.51
N SER A 110 -3.31 24.06 3.73
CA SER A 110 -4.43 25.02 3.83
C SER A 110 -4.76 25.47 5.26
N GLY A 111 -4.01 25.00 6.27
CA GLY A 111 -4.25 25.35 7.67
C GLY A 111 -4.17 24.15 8.62
N TYR A 112 -5.12 24.04 9.51
CA TYR A 112 -5.17 23.01 10.55
C TYR A 112 -6.49 22.26 10.51
N VAL A 113 -6.43 20.96 10.78
CA VAL A 113 -7.60 20.10 11.01
C VAL A 113 -7.52 19.60 12.45
N PHE A 114 -8.52 19.94 13.25
CA PHE A 114 -8.63 19.50 14.65
C PHE A 114 -9.68 18.40 14.75
N PHE A 115 -9.37 17.36 15.51
CA PHE A 115 -10.28 16.26 15.82
C PHE A 115 -10.83 16.49 17.22
N LEU A 116 -12.14 16.70 17.33
CA LEU A 116 -12.83 17.11 18.53
C LEU A 116 -13.83 16.05 18.97
N ASP A 117 -14.13 16.02 20.25
CA ASP A 117 -15.35 15.38 20.73
C ASP A 117 -16.57 16.22 20.29
N GLU A 118 -17.65 15.60 19.82
CA GLU A 118 -18.84 16.32 19.34
C GLU A 118 -19.43 17.27 20.40
N ASN A 119 -19.33 16.92 21.69
CA ASN A 119 -19.80 17.80 22.78
C ASN A 119 -18.94 19.08 22.90
N VAL A 120 -17.65 19.02 22.51
CA VAL A 120 -16.79 20.22 22.48
C VAL A 120 -17.10 21.02 21.23
N ALA A 121 -17.25 20.35 20.09
CA ALA A 121 -17.56 20.97 18.82
C ALA A 121 -18.89 21.73 18.85
N SER A 122 -19.95 21.15 19.44
CA SER A 122 -21.28 21.74 19.53
C SER A 122 -21.35 23.01 20.41
N LYS A 123 -20.41 23.15 21.35
CA LYS A 123 -20.28 24.33 22.21
C LYS A 123 -19.35 25.41 21.64
N SER A 124 -18.73 25.14 20.53
CA SER A 124 -17.80 26.06 19.88
C SER A 124 -18.52 27.04 18.95
N THR A 125 -17.94 28.20 18.73
CA THR A 125 -18.49 29.24 17.83
C THR A 125 -17.93 29.10 16.37
N TYR A 126 -17.13 28.09 16.11
CA TYR A 126 -16.55 27.86 14.79
C TYR A 126 -17.58 27.30 13.81
N ARG A 127 -17.50 27.72 12.52
CA ARG A 127 -18.49 27.36 11.51
C ARG A 127 -18.09 26.16 10.63
N ASN A 128 -16.78 25.93 10.46
CA ASN A 128 -16.27 24.87 9.57
C ASN A 128 -16.08 23.56 10.37
N ILE A 129 -17.18 23.04 10.89
CA ILE A 129 -17.20 21.79 11.67
C ILE A 129 -18.01 20.75 10.91
N GLU A 130 -17.43 19.57 10.76
CA GLU A 130 -18.09 18.38 10.23
C GLU A 130 -18.26 17.36 11.35
N TYR A 131 -19.41 16.69 11.41
CA TYR A 131 -19.81 15.77 12.47
C TYR A 131 -19.94 14.34 11.94
N GLY A 132 -20.11 13.38 12.84
CA GLY A 132 -20.45 12.01 12.49
C GLY A 132 -19.23 11.12 12.19
N PHE A 133 -18.05 11.49 12.66
CA PHE A 133 -16.83 10.68 12.50
C PHE A 133 -16.59 9.76 13.68
N ALA A 134 -15.70 8.79 13.43
CA ALA A 134 -15.10 7.95 14.47
C ALA A 134 -13.58 7.93 14.29
N ILE A 135 -12.86 7.81 15.40
CA ILE A 135 -11.41 7.58 15.40
C ILE A 135 -11.16 6.12 15.76
N ILE A 136 -10.41 5.45 14.90
CA ILE A 136 -9.89 4.11 15.17
C ILE A 136 -8.44 4.25 15.62
N HIS A 137 -8.16 3.88 16.86
CA HIS A 137 -6.81 3.81 17.37
C HIS A 137 -6.30 2.37 17.25
N ILE A 138 -5.15 2.23 16.60
CA ILE A 138 -4.49 0.94 16.40
C ILE A 138 -3.14 0.98 17.11
N LYS A 139 -3.01 0.20 18.18
CA LYS A 139 -1.74 0.06 18.90
C LYS A 139 -1.12 -1.29 18.55
N SER A 140 -0.02 -1.25 17.84
CA SER A 140 0.68 -2.42 17.33
C SER A 140 2.16 -2.40 17.70
N SER A 141 2.89 -3.49 17.42
CA SER A 141 4.34 -3.53 17.53
C SER A 141 5.00 -2.60 16.51
N PHE A 142 6.22 -2.13 16.80
CA PHE A 142 7.02 -1.29 15.91
C PHE A 142 7.27 -1.91 14.53
N GLU A 143 7.23 -3.23 14.44
CA GLU A 143 7.39 -3.96 13.17
C GLU A 143 6.36 -3.58 12.09
N ILE A 144 5.23 -3.00 12.48
CA ILE A 144 4.16 -2.58 11.57
C ILE A 144 4.67 -1.54 10.56
N GLU A 145 5.54 -0.62 10.98
CA GLU A 145 6.10 0.44 10.13
C GLU A 145 6.97 -0.12 8.99
N HIS A 146 7.58 -1.28 9.22
CA HIS A 146 8.47 -1.95 8.27
C HIS A 146 7.82 -3.13 7.53
N THR A 147 6.51 -3.32 7.69
CA THR A 147 5.79 -4.43 7.04
C THR A 147 4.93 -3.92 5.89
N PRO A 148 5.33 -4.13 4.63
CA PRO A 148 4.54 -3.69 3.49
C PRO A 148 3.17 -4.35 3.43
N GLY A 149 2.14 -3.59 3.05
CA GLY A 149 0.80 -4.11 2.76
C GLY A 149 -0.12 -4.29 3.97
N TRP A 150 0.32 -4.05 5.21
CA TRP A 150 -0.54 -4.13 6.39
C TRP A 150 -1.71 -3.12 6.34
N PHE A 151 -1.45 -1.93 5.80
CA PHE A 151 -2.46 -0.88 5.66
C PHE A 151 -3.54 -1.29 4.67
N ALA A 152 -3.14 -1.85 3.51
CA ALA A 152 -4.07 -2.35 2.51
C ALA A 152 -4.94 -3.50 3.08
N LEU A 153 -4.34 -4.41 3.85
CA LEU A 153 -5.06 -5.48 4.53
C LEU A 153 -6.11 -4.93 5.51
N LEU A 154 -5.74 -3.93 6.31
CA LEU A 154 -6.64 -3.30 7.28
C LEU A 154 -7.82 -2.64 6.58
N PHE A 155 -7.58 -1.81 5.57
CA PHE A 155 -8.65 -1.12 4.83
C PHE A 155 -9.56 -2.08 4.08
N HIS A 156 -9.03 -3.16 3.52
CA HIS A 156 -9.85 -4.17 2.86
C HIS A 156 -10.77 -4.92 3.84
N THR A 157 -10.41 -4.96 5.12
CA THR A 157 -11.21 -5.61 6.17
C THR A 157 -12.28 -4.67 6.72
N LEU A 158 -12.10 -3.34 6.59
CA LEU A 158 -13.01 -2.31 7.10
C LEU A 158 -14.02 -1.82 6.05
N ALA A 159 -13.81 -2.14 4.77
CA ALA A 159 -14.70 -1.82 3.65
C ALA A 159 -15.77 -2.91 3.45
#